data_94f2076b599ac1a34b4069056a85f015
#
_entry.id   94f2076b599ac1a34b4069056a85f015
#
_cell.length_a   1.000
_cell.length_b   1.000
_cell.length_c   1.000
_cell.angle_alpha   90.00
_cell.angle_beta   90.00
_cell.angle_gamma   90.00
#
_symmetry.space_group_name_H-M   'P 1'
#
loop_
_entity.id
_entity.type
_entity.pdbx_description
1 polymer ?
#
loop_
_entity_poly.entity_id
_entity_poly.type
_entity_poly.pdbx_seq_one_letter_code
_entity_poly.pdbx_strand_id
1 'polypeptide(L)'
;MSKVRLLVGTRKGAFVLTSDGKREKWDVSGPHFAGWEIYHMKGSPVNPDRLYASQSSGWFGQVIQRSNDGGKTWEPVGNKFAYDGVPGTHQWYDGTPHPWEFKRVWHLEPSLTDADEVYAGIEDAALFRSRDGGQNWEELSGLRKHGSGPHWQPGAGGMCLHTVILDPSDRNRIYIAISAAGAFRTDDGGKTWLPINKGLRSQFIPDQDAEVGHCVHHIAMHPSRPGTLFMQKHWDVMRSDNAGDQWTEVSGNLPTDFGFVIDVHAHEPETIFVVPIKSDSEHYPMDGKLVRQNLAASGVGEECRCVAVSRA
;
A
#
# COMPACT_ATOMS: atom_id res chain seq x y z
N MET A 1 17.05 -5.73 -25.20
CA MET A 1 15.93 -6.60 -24.79
C MET A 1 15.37 -6.04 -23.49
N SER A 2 14.05 -5.92 -23.39
CA SER A 2 13.40 -5.48 -22.14
C SER A 2 13.65 -6.53 -21.05
N LYS A 3 14.17 -6.11 -19.90
CA LYS A 3 14.28 -6.98 -18.73
C LYS A 3 13.07 -6.74 -17.83
N VAL A 4 12.54 -7.82 -17.28
CA VAL A 4 11.47 -7.79 -16.28
C VAL A 4 12.08 -8.17 -14.94
N ARG A 5 11.71 -7.45 -13.90
CA ARG A 5 12.12 -7.73 -12.51
C ARG A 5 10.90 -7.82 -11.62
N LEU A 6 10.85 -8.87 -10.80
CA LEU A 6 9.89 -9.00 -9.71
C LEU A 6 10.62 -8.88 -8.39
N LEU A 7 10.09 -8.09 -7.48
CA LEU A 7 10.58 -7.90 -6.13
C LEU A 7 9.61 -8.63 -5.18
N VAL A 8 10.12 -9.58 -4.41
CA VAL A 8 9.30 -10.45 -3.58
C VAL A 8 9.77 -10.40 -2.13
N GLY A 9 9.04 -9.68 -1.30
CA GLY A 9 9.22 -9.68 0.15
C GLY A 9 8.50 -10.88 0.78
N THR A 10 9.16 -11.55 1.68
CA THR A 10 8.60 -12.71 2.39
C THR A 10 8.98 -12.68 3.88
N ARG A 11 8.37 -13.56 4.69
CA ARG A 11 8.79 -13.78 6.09
C ARG A 11 10.14 -14.46 6.23
N LYS A 12 10.78 -14.85 5.12
CA LYS A 12 12.06 -15.58 5.12
C LYS A 12 13.20 -14.79 4.48
N GLY A 13 12.93 -13.57 4.04
CA GLY A 13 13.86 -12.70 3.35
C GLY A 13 13.29 -12.12 2.07
N ALA A 14 14.15 -11.41 1.32
CA ALA A 14 13.82 -10.78 0.05
C ALA A 14 14.37 -11.59 -1.12
N PHE A 15 13.61 -11.58 -2.22
CA PHE A 15 14.03 -12.20 -3.48
C PHE A 15 13.89 -11.19 -4.63
N VAL A 16 14.86 -11.24 -5.54
CA VAL A 16 14.82 -10.48 -6.79
C VAL A 16 14.82 -11.50 -7.93
N LEU A 17 13.71 -11.54 -8.67
CA LEU A 17 13.57 -12.42 -9.83
C LEU A 17 13.74 -11.59 -11.09
N THR A 18 14.58 -12.02 -12.01
CA THR A 18 14.81 -11.35 -13.30
C THR A 18 14.53 -12.26 -14.46
N SER A 19 13.93 -11.71 -15.52
CA SER A 19 13.66 -12.43 -16.75
C SER A 19 13.86 -11.51 -17.96
N ASP A 20 13.91 -12.10 -19.14
CA ASP A 20 13.76 -11.36 -20.40
C ASP A 20 12.28 -11.00 -20.65
N GLY A 21 12.02 -10.33 -21.77
CA GLY A 21 10.65 -9.93 -22.13
C GLY A 21 9.68 -11.09 -22.37
N LYS A 22 10.17 -12.32 -22.58
CA LYS A 22 9.34 -13.51 -22.81
C LYS A 22 8.82 -14.11 -21.50
N ARG A 23 9.54 -13.88 -20.37
CA ARG A 23 9.17 -14.37 -19.03
C ARG A 23 9.05 -15.90 -18.91
N GLU A 24 9.72 -16.65 -19.80
CA GLU A 24 9.70 -18.11 -19.78
C GLU A 24 10.66 -18.70 -18.76
N LYS A 25 11.75 -17.99 -18.47
CA LYS A 25 12.77 -18.37 -17.49
C LYS A 25 13.06 -17.21 -16.56
N TRP A 26 13.30 -17.54 -15.29
CA TRP A 26 13.57 -16.57 -14.23
C TRP A 26 14.85 -16.93 -13.52
N ASP A 27 15.74 -15.97 -13.42
CA ASP A 27 16.88 -16.03 -12.52
C ASP A 27 16.43 -15.52 -11.16
N VAL A 28 16.69 -16.29 -10.09
CA VAL A 28 16.27 -15.98 -8.74
C VAL A 28 17.49 -15.64 -7.92
N SER A 29 17.55 -14.42 -7.37
CA SER A 29 18.53 -13.97 -6.40
C SER A 29 17.89 -13.86 -5.03
N GLY A 30 18.54 -14.40 -4.01
CA GLY A 30 18.04 -14.44 -2.63
C GLY A 30 18.07 -15.83 -2.00
N PRO A 31 17.59 -15.98 -0.73
CA PRO A 31 17.05 -14.91 0.08
C PRO A 31 18.10 -13.90 0.53
N HIS A 32 17.90 -12.62 0.20
CA HIS A 32 18.60 -11.53 0.88
C HIS A 32 17.97 -11.36 2.26
N PHE A 33 18.77 -10.99 3.27
CA PHE A 33 18.29 -10.79 4.65
C PHE A 33 17.59 -12.03 5.22
N ALA A 34 18.19 -13.21 5.02
CA ALA A 34 17.63 -14.48 5.45
C ALA A 34 17.20 -14.47 6.92
N GLY A 35 15.96 -14.91 7.18
CA GLY A 35 15.38 -14.94 8.52
C GLY A 35 14.69 -13.66 8.98
N TRP A 36 14.67 -12.60 8.14
CA TRP A 36 13.92 -11.38 8.40
C TRP A 36 12.61 -11.34 7.62
N GLU A 37 11.60 -10.75 8.21
CA GLU A 37 10.36 -10.40 7.51
C GLU A 37 10.58 -9.16 6.65
N ILE A 38 10.19 -9.24 5.38
CA ILE A 38 10.24 -8.12 4.44
C ILE A 38 8.82 -7.66 4.18
N TYR A 39 8.48 -6.52 4.76
CA TYR A 39 7.13 -5.96 4.66
C TYR A 39 6.84 -5.34 3.30
N HIS A 40 7.83 -4.70 2.71
CA HIS A 40 7.68 -4.06 1.40
C HIS A 40 9.00 -4.01 0.64
N MET A 41 8.92 -4.13 -0.69
CA MET A 41 10.02 -3.87 -1.62
C MET A 41 9.52 -3.03 -2.78
N LYS A 42 10.29 -2.01 -3.16
CA LYS A 42 9.94 -1.15 -4.29
C LYS A 42 11.20 -0.71 -5.04
N GLY A 43 11.09 -0.62 -6.36
CA GLY A 43 12.11 -0.03 -7.22
C GLY A 43 11.78 1.40 -7.59
N SER A 44 12.81 2.23 -7.74
CA SER A 44 12.63 3.60 -8.23
C SER A 44 12.24 3.60 -9.72
N PRO A 45 11.20 4.32 -10.13
CA PRO A 45 10.86 4.49 -11.54
C PRO A 45 11.87 5.39 -12.29
N VAL A 46 12.61 6.21 -11.56
CA VAL A 46 13.61 7.15 -12.13
C VAL A 46 14.98 6.50 -12.29
N ASN A 47 15.34 5.62 -11.36
CA ASN A 47 16.60 4.87 -11.39
C ASN A 47 16.31 3.37 -11.20
N PRO A 48 16.26 2.57 -12.28
CA PRO A 48 15.93 1.15 -12.19
C PRO A 48 16.88 0.31 -11.33
N ASP A 49 18.08 0.78 -11.06
CA ASP A 49 19.05 0.09 -10.19
C ASP A 49 18.86 0.42 -8.71
N ARG A 50 18.08 1.46 -8.39
CA ARG A 50 17.73 1.84 -7.03
C ARG A 50 16.53 1.03 -6.53
N LEU A 51 16.75 0.20 -5.52
CA LEU A 51 15.72 -0.58 -4.85
C LEU A 51 15.72 -0.29 -3.35
N TYR A 52 14.57 -0.43 -2.74
CA TYR A 52 14.39 -0.35 -1.28
C TYR A 52 13.69 -1.60 -0.77
N ALA A 53 14.03 -2.02 0.46
CA ALA A 53 13.36 -3.10 1.18
C ALA A 53 13.16 -2.71 2.64
N SER A 54 11.95 -2.88 3.13
CA SER A 54 11.58 -2.69 4.54
C SER A 54 11.71 -4.02 5.27
N GLN A 55 12.74 -4.14 6.10
CA GLN A 55 13.11 -5.31 6.86
C GLN A 55 12.71 -5.11 8.33
N SER A 56 11.99 -6.05 8.91
CA SER A 56 11.54 -5.96 10.31
C SER A 56 11.71 -7.28 11.05
N SER A 57 11.90 -7.19 12.35
CA SER A 57 11.97 -8.32 13.27
C SER A 57 11.46 -7.90 14.65
N GLY A 58 10.71 -8.76 15.30
CA GLY A 58 10.26 -8.52 16.67
C GLY A 58 11.40 -8.46 17.69
N TRP A 59 12.61 -8.93 17.34
CA TRP A 59 13.80 -8.96 18.22
C TRP A 59 14.79 -7.85 17.91
N PHE A 60 15.05 -7.57 16.61
CA PHE A 60 16.10 -6.66 16.16
C PHE A 60 15.54 -5.33 15.61
N GLY A 61 14.22 -5.15 15.67
CA GLY A 61 13.57 -3.93 15.22
C GLY A 61 13.46 -3.82 13.70
N GLN A 62 13.47 -2.59 13.21
CA GLN A 62 13.26 -2.21 11.82
C GLN A 62 14.58 -1.79 11.18
N VAL A 63 14.81 -2.19 9.94
CA VAL A 63 15.92 -1.71 9.09
C VAL A 63 15.39 -1.45 7.67
N ILE A 64 15.76 -0.32 7.08
CA ILE A 64 15.55 -0.09 5.66
C ILE A 64 16.84 -0.41 4.93
N GLN A 65 16.75 -1.25 3.92
CA GLN A 65 17.84 -1.60 3.04
C GLN A 65 17.67 -0.91 1.70
N ARG A 66 18.78 -0.43 1.13
CA ARG A 66 18.84 0.18 -0.19
C ARG A 66 19.85 -0.57 -1.06
N SER A 67 19.49 -0.78 -2.31
CA SER A 67 20.42 -1.22 -3.36
C SER A 67 20.57 -0.13 -4.41
N ASN A 68 21.78 0.00 -4.98
CA ASN A 68 22.08 0.89 -6.10
C ASN A 68 22.55 0.13 -7.35
N ASP A 69 22.44 -1.20 -7.35
CA ASP A 69 22.93 -2.08 -8.43
C ASP A 69 21.89 -3.14 -8.84
N GLY A 70 20.62 -2.82 -8.62
CA GLY A 70 19.51 -3.67 -9.02
C GLY A 70 19.29 -4.89 -8.13
N GLY A 71 19.71 -4.82 -6.85
CA GLY A 71 19.50 -5.85 -5.86
C GLY A 71 20.65 -6.85 -5.73
N LYS A 72 21.80 -6.57 -6.33
CA LYS A 72 23.00 -7.42 -6.19
C LYS A 72 23.66 -7.21 -4.83
N THR A 73 23.82 -5.96 -4.42
CA THR A 73 24.30 -5.55 -3.10
C THR A 73 23.31 -4.65 -2.40
N TRP A 74 23.34 -4.68 -1.07
CA TRP A 74 22.43 -3.93 -0.23
C TRP A 74 23.19 -3.26 0.91
N GLU A 75 22.76 -2.06 1.27
CA GLU A 75 23.28 -1.29 2.39
C GLU A 75 22.13 -0.80 3.29
N PRO A 76 22.28 -0.85 4.62
CA PRO A 76 21.31 -0.22 5.50
C PRO A 76 21.37 1.31 5.34
N VAL A 77 20.21 1.95 5.35
CA VAL A 77 20.08 3.40 5.34
C VAL A 77 19.48 3.90 6.65
N GLY A 78 19.16 5.20 6.75
CA GLY A 78 18.65 5.82 7.97
C GLY A 78 17.35 5.16 8.45
N ASN A 79 17.25 4.97 9.77
CA ASN A 79 16.12 4.29 10.40
C ASN A 79 15.56 5.07 11.60
N LYS A 80 15.76 6.38 11.62
CA LYS A 80 15.25 7.27 12.67
C LYS A 80 13.97 7.92 12.19
N PHE A 81 12.85 7.46 12.73
CA PHE A 81 11.52 8.02 12.50
C PHE A 81 11.07 8.73 13.77
N ALA A 82 11.22 10.05 13.79
CA ALA A 82 10.81 10.88 14.92
C ALA A 82 9.57 11.68 14.54
N TYR A 83 8.51 11.53 15.32
CA TYR A 83 7.32 12.33 15.16
C TYR A 83 7.58 13.81 15.47
N ASP A 84 7.04 14.70 14.65
CA ASP A 84 7.21 16.14 14.79
C ASP A 84 6.43 16.68 15.99
N GLY A 85 7.13 17.31 16.93
CA GLY A 85 6.58 17.86 18.15
C GLY A 85 6.15 16.80 19.17
N VAL A 86 5.10 17.09 19.94
CA VAL A 86 4.51 16.13 20.88
C VAL A 86 3.67 15.13 20.07
N PRO A 87 3.93 13.81 20.17
CA PRO A 87 3.23 12.82 19.33
C PRO A 87 1.72 12.82 19.49
N GLY A 88 1.19 13.07 20.71
CA GLY A 88 -0.23 12.96 21.00
C GLY A 88 -0.67 11.50 21.15
N THR A 89 -1.97 11.25 21.03
CA THR A 89 -2.57 9.93 21.19
C THR A 89 -3.57 9.64 20.07
N HIS A 90 -3.74 8.37 19.77
CA HIS A 90 -4.86 7.78 19.05
C HIS A 90 -5.62 6.84 19.99
N GLN A 91 -6.62 6.10 19.54
CA GLN A 91 -7.30 5.08 20.34
C GLN A 91 -6.58 3.74 20.21
N TRP A 92 -6.58 2.96 21.30
CA TRP A 92 -6.21 1.57 21.26
C TRP A 92 -7.40 0.67 20.88
N TYR A 93 -7.23 -0.63 20.81
CA TYR A 93 -8.28 -1.59 20.45
C TYR A 93 -9.51 -1.55 21.37
N ASP A 94 -9.31 -1.15 22.63
CA ASP A 94 -10.36 -1.02 23.65
C ASP A 94 -10.92 0.42 23.74
N GLY A 95 -10.48 1.32 22.85
CA GLY A 95 -10.88 2.72 22.83
C GLY A 95 -10.12 3.62 23.80
N THR A 96 -9.18 3.10 24.59
CA THR A 96 -8.35 3.92 25.49
C THR A 96 -7.33 4.74 24.70
N PRO A 97 -6.91 5.93 25.18
CA PRO A 97 -5.84 6.70 24.56
C PRO A 97 -4.52 5.93 24.53
N HIS A 98 -3.89 5.86 23.36
CA HIS A 98 -2.60 5.22 23.15
C HIS A 98 -1.63 6.21 22.50
N PRO A 99 -0.40 6.38 23.02
CA PRO A 99 0.59 7.26 22.42
C PRO A 99 0.95 6.81 21.00
N TRP A 100 1.22 7.77 20.11
CA TRP A 100 1.81 7.47 18.82
C TRP A 100 3.23 6.95 19.02
N GLU A 101 3.50 5.75 18.53
CA GLU A 101 4.79 5.07 18.64
C GLU A 101 5.21 4.49 17.31
N PHE A 102 6.48 4.67 16.92
CA PHE A 102 7.02 4.03 15.74
C PHE A 102 7.21 2.53 16.02
N LYS A 103 6.65 1.69 15.15
CA LYS A 103 6.82 0.22 15.24
C LYS A 103 7.57 -0.35 14.04
N ARG A 104 7.14 0.00 12.83
CA ARG A 104 7.75 -0.52 11.59
C ARG A 104 7.36 0.28 10.36
N VAL A 105 8.09 0.05 9.27
CA VAL A 105 7.77 0.61 7.95
C VAL A 105 6.95 -0.42 7.16
N TRP A 106 5.74 -0.04 6.78
CA TRP A 106 4.83 -0.87 5.99
C TRP A 106 4.95 -0.65 4.49
N HIS A 107 5.27 0.56 4.06
CA HIS A 107 5.33 0.92 2.65
C HIS A 107 6.50 1.84 2.37
N LEU A 108 7.22 1.59 1.29
CA LEU A 108 8.26 2.47 0.75
C LEU A 108 7.86 2.85 -0.67
N GLU A 109 7.71 4.14 -0.96
CA GLU A 109 7.32 4.64 -2.27
C GLU A 109 8.36 5.64 -2.79
N PRO A 110 9.26 5.23 -3.71
CA PRO A 110 10.19 6.14 -4.37
C PRO A 110 9.46 7.17 -5.23
N SER A 111 9.97 8.39 -5.23
CA SER A 111 9.44 9.50 -6.04
C SER A 111 9.41 9.14 -7.53
N LEU A 112 8.40 9.69 -8.23
CA LEU A 112 8.25 9.52 -9.68
C LEU A 112 9.22 10.38 -10.49
N THR A 113 9.91 11.36 -9.86
CA THR A 113 10.71 12.36 -10.55
C THR A 113 12.11 12.58 -9.97
N ASP A 114 12.37 12.11 -8.75
CA ASP A 114 13.66 12.27 -8.05
C ASP A 114 14.13 10.94 -7.48
N ALA A 115 15.31 10.48 -7.90
CA ALA A 115 15.87 9.19 -7.47
C ALA A 115 16.24 9.15 -5.97
N ASP A 116 16.47 10.30 -5.34
CA ASP A 116 16.84 10.41 -3.93
C ASP A 116 15.66 10.71 -3.00
N GLU A 117 14.49 11.01 -3.57
CA GLU A 117 13.27 11.18 -2.77
C GLU A 117 12.52 9.86 -2.64
N VAL A 118 12.14 9.51 -1.40
CA VAL A 118 11.36 8.32 -1.05
C VAL A 118 10.45 8.60 0.12
N TYR A 119 9.25 8.02 0.09
CA TYR A 119 8.25 8.11 1.14
C TYR A 119 8.18 6.81 1.91
N ALA A 120 7.87 6.89 3.22
CA ALA A 120 7.68 5.74 4.10
C ALA A 120 6.36 5.85 4.86
N GLY A 121 5.46 4.91 4.61
CA GLY A 121 4.26 4.70 5.43
C GLY A 121 4.60 3.77 6.59
N ILE A 122 4.26 4.17 7.80
CA ILE A 122 4.66 3.47 9.03
C ILE A 122 3.47 3.03 9.89
N GLU A 123 3.75 2.23 10.89
CA GLU A 123 2.92 1.90 12.04
C GLU A 123 3.58 2.53 13.29
N ASP A 124 2.91 3.25 14.17
CA ASP A 124 1.53 3.77 14.07
C ASP A 124 1.45 4.84 12.98
N ALA A 125 0.34 4.86 12.27
CA ALA A 125 0.19 5.55 11.00
C ALA A 125 0.70 6.99 10.98
N ALA A 126 1.79 7.20 10.26
CA ALA A 126 2.30 8.48 9.80
C ALA A 126 3.00 8.30 8.46
N LEU A 127 3.17 9.39 7.74
CA LEU A 127 3.89 9.44 6.49
C LEU A 127 5.19 10.22 6.68
N PHE A 128 6.30 9.60 6.32
CA PHE A 128 7.62 10.22 6.31
C PHE A 128 8.15 10.37 4.90
N ARG A 129 9.02 11.35 4.71
CA ARG A 129 9.74 11.58 3.47
C ARG A 129 11.23 11.70 3.73
N SER A 130 12.04 11.09 2.87
CA SER A 130 13.47 11.32 2.74
C SER A 130 13.75 12.00 1.41
N ARG A 131 14.76 12.86 1.38
CA ARG A 131 15.26 13.53 0.17
C ARG A 131 16.74 13.23 -0.14
N ASP A 132 17.29 12.24 0.54
CA ASP A 132 18.70 11.82 0.46
C ASP A 132 18.85 10.31 0.35
N GLY A 133 17.90 9.68 -0.33
CA GLY A 133 17.93 8.25 -0.58
C GLY A 133 17.69 7.38 0.65
N GLY A 134 16.95 7.89 1.63
CA GLY A 134 16.57 7.17 2.84
C GLY A 134 17.51 7.38 4.02
N GLN A 135 18.50 8.27 3.94
CA GLN A 135 19.44 8.50 5.06
C GLN A 135 18.80 9.27 6.22
N ASN A 136 18.01 10.29 5.90
CA ASN A 136 17.28 11.08 6.88
C ASN A 136 15.80 11.13 6.53
N TRP A 137 14.95 11.13 7.57
CA TRP A 137 13.49 11.11 7.43
C TRP A 137 12.86 12.30 8.14
N GLU A 138 11.95 13.00 7.46
CA GLU A 138 11.10 14.05 8.01
C GLU A 138 9.64 13.60 7.99
N GLU A 139 8.90 13.82 9.07
CA GLU A 139 7.46 13.55 9.10
C GLU A 139 6.69 14.58 8.26
N LEU A 140 5.74 14.11 7.44
CA LEU A 140 4.70 14.94 6.86
C LEU A 140 3.55 15.07 7.89
N SER A 141 3.80 15.84 8.94
CA SER A 141 3.02 15.85 10.18
C SER A 141 1.58 16.36 10.03
N GLY A 142 1.23 16.94 8.87
CA GLY A 142 -0.14 17.34 8.56
C GLY A 142 -1.14 16.19 8.65
N LEU A 143 -0.70 14.95 8.35
CA LEU A 143 -1.55 13.77 8.45
C LEU A 143 -1.93 13.46 9.91
N ARG A 144 -0.94 13.27 10.77
CA ARG A 144 -1.17 12.94 12.18
C ARG A 144 -1.85 14.09 12.94
N LYS A 145 -1.61 15.33 12.52
CA LYS A 145 -2.28 16.54 13.04
C LYS A 145 -3.70 16.74 12.52
N HIS A 146 -4.21 15.86 11.65
CA HIS A 146 -5.60 15.91 11.24
C HIS A 146 -6.54 15.77 12.44
N GLY A 147 -7.61 16.57 12.47
CA GLY A 147 -8.52 16.65 13.63
C GLY A 147 -9.16 15.32 14.05
N SER A 148 -9.26 14.36 13.15
CA SER A 148 -9.76 13.01 13.43
C SER A 148 -8.73 12.07 14.04
N GLY A 149 -7.42 12.41 14.02
CA GLY A 149 -6.34 11.55 14.49
C GLY A 149 -6.55 10.92 15.87
N PRO A 150 -7.00 11.68 16.89
CA PRO A 150 -7.30 11.15 18.22
C PRO A 150 -8.40 10.07 18.26
N HIS A 151 -9.19 9.94 17.21
CA HIS A 151 -10.27 8.95 17.10
C HIS A 151 -9.91 7.74 16.22
N TRP A 152 -8.70 7.72 15.65
CA TRP A 152 -8.27 6.56 14.85
C TRP A 152 -8.00 5.38 15.75
N GLN A 153 -8.41 4.20 15.27
CA GLN A 153 -8.27 2.95 16.00
C GLN A 153 -7.57 1.92 15.09
N PRO A 154 -6.63 1.12 15.61
CA PRO A 154 -5.94 0.13 14.79
C PRO A 154 -6.91 -0.96 14.30
N GLY A 155 -6.68 -1.45 13.09
CA GLY A 155 -7.22 -2.72 12.62
C GLY A 155 -6.49 -3.90 13.26
N ALA A 156 -6.92 -5.14 12.98
CA ALA A 156 -6.30 -6.35 13.54
C ALA A 156 -4.80 -6.49 13.27
N GLY A 157 -4.30 -5.88 12.20
CA GLY A 157 -2.87 -5.84 11.84
C GLY A 157 -2.08 -4.66 12.41
N GLY A 158 -2.70 -3.80 13.23
CA GLY A 158 -2.14 -2.54 13.70
C GLY A 158 -2.68 -1.32 12.94
N MET A 159 -2.28 -0.12 13.35
CA MET A 159 -2.60 1.12 12.63
C MET A 159 -1.56 1.37 11.53
N CYS A 160 -1.70 0.65 10.43
CA CYS A 160 -0.69 0.57 9.39
C CYS A 160 -1.00 1.55 8.25
N LEU A 161 -0.08 2.47 7.94
CA LEU A 161 -0.09 3.20 6.68
C LEU A 161 0.60 2.32 5.64
N HIS A 162 -0.18 1.50 4.95
CA HIS A 162 0.30 0.44 4.06
C HIS A 162 0.19 0.78 2.57
N THR A 163 -0.46 1.87 2.20
CA THR A 163 -0.57 2.33 0.81
C THR A 163 -0.14 3.77 0.70
N VAL A 164 0.78 4.04 -0.21
CA VAL A 164 1.17 5.39 -0.65
C VAL A 164 1.16 5.39 -2.17
N ILE A 165 0.42 6.31 -2.78
CA ILE A 165 0.36 6.49 -4.23
C ILE A 165 0.68 7.94 -4.54
N LEU A 166 1.69 8.16 -5.38
CA LEU A 166 2.06 9.47 -5.90
C LEU A 166 1.33 9.70 -7.22
N ASP A 167 0.66 10.84 -7.36
CA ASP A 167 -0.05 11.18 -8.59
C ASP A 167 0.96 11.61 -9.68
N PRO A 168 1.00 10.92 -10.84
CA PRO A 168 1.92 11.27 -11.91
C PRO A 168 1.60 12.58 -12.61
N SER A 169 0.39 13.11 -12.44
CA SER A 169 -0.05 14.39 -13.04
C SER A 169 0.09 15.59 -12.11
N ASP A 170 0.19 15.35 -10.80
CA ASP A 170 0.34 16.40 -9.79
C ASP A 170 1.28 15.94 -8.66
N ARG A 171 2.51 16.46 -8.67
CA ARG A 171 3.53 16.11 -7.68
C ARG A 171 3.17 16.43 -6.22
N ASN A 172 2.17 17.26 -5.98
CA ASN A 172 1.70 17.60 -4.64
C ASN A 172 0.58 16.68 -4.17
N ARG A 173 0.00 15.90 -5.09
CA ARG A 173 -1.09 14.98 -4.76
C ARG A 173 -0.54 13.62 -4.36
N ILE A 174 -0.91 13.20 -3.17
CA ILE A 174 -0.57 11.88 -2.62
C ILE A 174 -1.84 11.26 -2.04
N TYR A 175 -2.08 10.00 -2.36
CA TYR A 175 -3.12 9.20 -1.74
C TYR A 175 -2.50 8.21 -0.77
N ILE A 176 -3.15 7.99 0.36
CA ILE A 176 -2.74 6.99 1.35
C ILE A 176 -3.93 6.19 1.85
N ALA A 177 -3.64 5.01 2.37
CA ALA A 177 -4.61 4.21 3.11
C ALA A 177 -4.02 3.68 4.41
N ILE A 178 -4.85 3.69 5.45
CA ILE A 178 -4.52 3.32 6.82
C ILE A 178 -5.54 2.31 7.32
N SER A 179 -5.09 1.22 7.89
CA SER A 179 -5.91 0.21 8.56
C SER A 179 -5.95 0.51 10.09
N ALA A 180 -7.08 0.91 10.74
CA ALA A 180 -8.37 1.22 10.15
C ALA A 180 -8.75 2.68 10.43
N ALA A 181 -8.15 3.61 9.68
CA ALA A 181 -8.54 5.01 9.72
C ALA A 181 -9.20 5.47 8.40
N GLY A 182 -9.03 4.71 7.32
CA GLY A 182 -9.57 5.00 6.00
C GLY A 182 -8.53 5.48 5.01
N ALA A 183 -8.99 6.07 3.93
CA ALA A 183 -8.18 6.67 2.87
C ALA A 183 -8.14 8.20 3.02
N PHE A 184 -6.99 8.79 2.67
CA PHE A 184 -6.78 10.23 2.70
C PHE A 184 -6.05 10.68 1.43
N ARG A 185 -6.27 11.94 1.06
CA ARG A 185 -5.58 12.63 -0.02
C ARG A 185 -5.00 13.95 0.47
N THR A 186 -3.81 14.28 0.02
CA THR A 186 -3.25 15.63 0.07
C THR A 186 -3.14 16.19 -1.35
N ASP A 187 -3.37 17.48 -1.52
CA ASP A 187 -3.16 18.21 -2.76
C ASP A 187 -2.07 19.31 -2.59
N ASP A 188 -1.36 19.32 -1.44
CA ASP A 188 -0.37 20.35 -1.07
C ASP A 188 0.98 19.76 -0.58
N GLY A 189 1.27 18.52 -0.95
CA GLY A 189 2.50 17.82 -0.61
C GLY A 189 2.60 17.37 0.83
N GLY A 190 1.46 17.06 1.47
CA GLY A 190 1.39 16.51 2.82
C GLY A 190 1.25 17.53 3.93
N LYS A 191 1.02 18.80 3.63
CA LYS A 191 0.79 19.84 4.64
C LYS A 191 -0.60 19.73 5.27
N THR A 192 -1.62 19.45 4.43
CA THR A 192 -2.98 19.18 4.86
C THR A 192 -3.51 17.91 4.19
N TRP A 193 -4.46 17.24 4.83
CA TRP A 193 -5.05 15.99 4.36
C TRP A 193 -6.56 16.03 4.43
N LEU A 194 -7.20 15.42 3.45
CA LEU A 194 -8.63 15.29 3.35
C LEU A 194 -8.98 13.79 3.41
N PRO A 195 -9.90 13.37 4.30
CA PRO A 195 -10.50 12.05 4.22
C PRO A 195 -11.23 11.88 2.89
N ILE A 196 -10.99 10.80 2.19
CA ILE A 196 -11.62 10.48 0.92
C ILE A 196 -12.41 9.17 1.02
N ASN A 197 -13.34 9.10 1.96
CA ASN A 197 -14.09 7.90 2.30
C ASN A 197 -15.57 7.97 1.94
N LYS A 198 -16.02 9.03 1.27
CA LYS A 198 -17.42 9.21 0.91
C LYS A 198 -17.91 8.11 -0.06
N GLY A 199 -18.96 7.40 0.34
CA GLY A 199 -19.51 6.24 -0.38
C GLY A 199 -18.95 4.90 0.12
N LEU A 200 -17.96 4.90 1.03
CA LEU A 200 -17.62 3.71 1.77
C LEU A 200 -18.65 3.47 2.88
N ARG A 201 -18.96 2.21 3.10
CA ARG A 201 -19.84 1.78 4.18
C ARG A 201 -19.23 0.61 4.92
N SER A 202 -19.10 0.71 6.24
CA SER A 202 -18.45 -0.33 7.05
C SER A 202 -19.36 -0.79 8.19
N GLN A 203 -19.70 -2.08 8.20
CA GLN A 203 -20.62 -2.66 9.17
C GLN A 203 -20.05 -2.76 10.58
N PHE A 204 -18.71 -2.64 10.73
CA PHE A 204 -18.01 -2.88 12.00
C PHE A 204 -17.76 -1.60 12.80
N ILE A 205 -18.16 -0.43 12.29
CA ILE A 205 -18.03 0.84 13.01
C ILE A 205 -19.43 1.36 13.37
N PRO A 206 -19.56 2.09 14.50
CA PRO A 206 -20.87 2.55 14.99
C PRO A 206 -21.65 3.39 14.00
N ASP A 207 -20.97 4.31 13.32
CA ASP A 207 -21.52 5.04 12.18
C ASP A 207 -20.94 4.43 10.90
N GLN A 208 -21.78 3.70 10.18
CA GLN A 208 -21.35 2.94 9.00
C GLN A 208 -20.89 3.82 7.83
N ASP A 209 -21.33 5.06 7.78
CA ASP A 209 -21.03 6.06 6.77
C ASP A 209 -20.08 7.16 7.29
N ALA A 210 -19.33 6.88 8.39
CA ALA A 210 -18.43 7.83 9.02
C ALA A 210 -17.39 8.40 8.04
N GLU A 211 -16.92 9.61 8.32
CA GLU A 211 -15.86 10.24 7.53
C GLU A 211 -14.52 9.49 7.59
N VAL A 212 -14.24 8.83 8.72
CA VAL A 212 -13.01 8.06 9.00
C VAL A 212 -13.32 6.75 9.73
N GLY A 213 -12.33 5.88 9.89
CA GLY A 213 -12.50 4.62 10.62
C GLY A 213 -12.77 3.41 9.73
N HIS A 214 -12.79 3.60 8.42
CA HIS A 214 -12.95 2.49 7.47
C HIS A 214 -11.68 1.65 7.39
N CYS A 215 -11.83 0.33 7.40
CA CYS A 215 -10.72 -0.58 7.18
C CYS A 215 -10.46 -0.71 5.67
N VAL A 216 -9.48 0.04 5.17
CA VAL A 216 -9.01 -0.05 3.79
C VAL A 216 -7.80 -0.97 3.76
N HIS A 217 -7.76 -1.93 2.84
CA HIS A 217 -6.67 -2.89 2.72
C HIS A 217 -5.66 -2.50 1.64
N HIS A 218 -6.12 -1.94 0.52
CA HIS A 218 -5.23 -1.45 -0.53
C HIS A 218 -5.95 -0.50 -1.48
N ILE A 219 -5.19 0.45 -2.06
CA ILE A 219 -5.65 1.30 -3.16
C ILE A 219 -4.68 1.12 -4.33
N ALA A 220 -5.23 1.06 -5.54
CA ALA A 220 -4.47 0.98 -6.78
C ALA A 220 -4.90 2.05 -7.77
N MET A 221 -3.96 2.51 -8.61
CA MET A 221 -4.17 3.54 -9.63
C MET A 221 -3.36 3.20 -10.87
N HIS A 222 -3.97 3.36 -12.05
CA HIS A 222 -3.21 3.25 -13.29
C HIS A 222 -2.59 4.62 -13.63
N PRO A 223 -1.26 4.70 -13.94
CA PRO A 223 -0.59 5.98 -14.16
C PRO A 223 -1.17 6.83 -15.30
N SER A 224 -1.81 6.22 -16.31
CA SER A 224 -2.47 6.96 -17.39
C SER A 224 -3.85 7.52 -17.03
N ARG A 225 -4.37 7.17 -15.84
CA ARG A 225 -5.69 7.59 -15.34
C ARG A 225 -5.64 7.99 -13.87
N PRO A 226 -4.91 9.05 -13.52
CA PRO A 226 -4.68 9.41 -12.12
C PRO A 226 -5.94 9.82 -11.35
N GLY A 227 -7.04 10.18 -12.06
CA GLY A 227 -8.34 10.44 -11.44
C GLY A 227 -9.16 9.19 -11.13
N THR A 228 -8.77 8.00 -11.63
CA THR A 228 -9.47 6.74 -11.38
C THR A 228 -8.70 5.90 -10.38
N LEU A 229 -9.36 5.59 -9.26
CA LEU A 229 -8.81 4.79 -8.18
C LEU A 229 -9.64 3.53 -7.98
N PHE A 230 -8.99 2.44 -7.61
CA PHE A 230 -9.64 1.21 -7.17
C PHE A 230 -9.19 0.88 -5.75
N MET A 231 -10.09 0.34 -4.93
CA MET A 231 -9.82 0.03 -3.54
C MET A 231 -10.33 -1.36 -3.21
N GLN A 232 -9.50 -2.16 -2.55
CA GLN A 232 -9.95 -3.27 -1.74
C GLN A 232 -10.21 -2.73 -0.33
N LYS A 233 -11.45 -2.63 0.06
CA LYS A 233 -11.85 -2.39 1.44
C LYS A 233 -11.82 -3.73 2.20
N HIS A 234 -12.09 -3.75 3.47
CA HIS A 234 -12.20 -5.00 4.26
C HIS A 234 -13.19 -5.98 3.61
N TRP A 235 -14.39 -5.50 3.35
CA TRP A 235 -15.37 -6.09 2.45
C TRP A 235 -15.61 -5.09 1.32
N ASP A 236 -15.89 -5.57 0.13
CA ASP A 236 -16.15 -4.81 -1.09
C ASP A 236 -14.89 -4.34 -1.84
N VAL A 237 -15.01 -4.38 -3.15
CA VAL A 237 -14.13 -3.71 -4.09
C VAL A 237 -14.81 -2.43 -4.55
N MET A 238 -14.09 -1.31 -4.45
CA MET A 238 -14.63 0.01 -4.70
C MET A 238 -13.89 0.68 -5.86
N ARG A 239 -14.59 1.58 -6.58
CA ARG A 239 -14.05 2.44 -7.64
C ARG A 239 -14.39 3.88 -7.38
N SER A 240 -13.46 4.77 -7.66
CA SER A 240 -13.67 6.21 -7.75
C SER A 240 -13.17 6.71 -9.10
N ASP A 241 -13.94 7.57 -9.77
CA ASP A 241 -13.56 8.21 -11.03
C ASP A 241 -13.29 9.72 -10.86
N ASN A 242 -13.21 10.19 -9.63
CA ASN A 242 -13.03 11.60 -9.26
C ASN A 242 -12.00 11.78 -8.15
N ALA A 243 -10.86 11.08 -8.27
CA ALA A 243 -9.71 11.20 -7.37
C ALA A 243 -10.04 10.90 -5.89
N GLY A 244 -11.00 9.99 -5.64
CA GLY A 244 -11.41 9.56 -4.32
C GLY A 244 -12.54 10.38 -3.69
N ASP A 245 -13.04 11.43 -4.35
CA ASP A 245 -14.11 12.27 -3.79
C ASP A 245 -15.43 11.50 -3.58
N GLN A 246 -15.63 10.43 -4.34
CA GLN A 246 -16.78 9.53 -4.20
C GLN A 246 -16.40 8.12 -4.63
N TRP A 247 -16.80 7.13 -3.86
CA TRP A 247 -16.61 5.71 -4.17
C TRP A 247 -17.93 5.04 -4.51
N THR A 248 -17.85 4.06 -5.42
CA THR A 248 -18.96 3.18 -5.81
C THR A 248 -18.47 1.74 -5.72
N GLU A 249 -19.30 0.85 -5.20
CA GLU A 249 -18.99 -0.57 -5.13
C GLU A 249 -18.99 -1.20 -6.53
N VAL A 250 -17.99 -2.03 -6.79
CA VAL A 250 -17.76 -2.76 -8.05
C VAL A 250 -17.37 -4.21 -7.82
N SER A 251 -17.71 -4.79 -6.69
CA SER A 251 -17.41 -6.21 -6.35
C SER A 251 -18.02 -7.20 -7.35
N GLY A 252 -19.18 -6.87 -7.91
CA GLY A 252 -19.83 -7.69 -8.94
C GLY A 252 -20.11 -9.11 -8.46
N ASN A 253 -19.65 -10.09 -9.26
CA ASN A 253 -19.85 -11.52 -9.00
C ASN A 253 -18.59 -12.22 -8.45
N LEU A 254 -17.76 -11.53 -7.69
CA LEU A 254 -16.63 -12.15 -6.99
C LEU A 254 -17.14 -13.30 -6.08
N PRO A 255 -16.39 -14.39 -5.95
CA PRO A 255 -16.78 -15.52 -5.07
C PRO A 255 -16.82 -15.12 -3.60
N THR A 256 -16.09 -14.08 -3.22
CA THR A 256 -16.14 -13.32 -1.98
C THR A 256 -15.58 -11.93 -2.25
N ASP A 257 -16.04 -10.92 -1.57
CA ASP A 257 -15.59 -9.54 -1.66
C ASP A 257 -14.54 -9.18 -0.60
N PHE A 258 -14.23 -10.11 0.30
CA PHE A 258 -13.11 -9.97 1.24
C PHE A 258 -11.78 -10.24 0.54
N GLY A 259 -10.79 -9.38 0.75
CA GLY A 259 -9.45 -9.53 0.20
C GLY A 259 -8.48 -8.49 0.74
N PHE A 260 -7.19 -8.66 0.43
CA PHE A 260 -6.15 -7.71 0.83
C PHE A 260 -5.52 -6.98 -0.37
N VAL A 261 -5.50 -7.62 -1.52
CA VAL A 261 -4.72 -7.18 -2.67
C VAL A 261 -5.63 -6.75 -3.80
N ILE A 262 -5.36 -5.58 -4.35
CA ILE A 262 -5.88 -5.11 -5.61
C ILE A 262 -4.75 -4.47 -6.41
N ASP A 263 -4.73 -4.69 -7.73
CA ASP A 263 -3.83 -4.00 -8.63
C ASP A 263 -4.50 -3.74 -9.97
N VAL A 264 -4.02 -2.77 -10.73
CA VAL A 264 -4.54 -2.41 -12.05
C VAL A 264 -3.64 -2.99 -13.12
N HIS A 265 -4.22 -3.53 -14.17
CA HIS A 265 -3.47 -4.08 -15.30
C HIS A 265 -2.61 -3.00 -15.96
N ALA A 266 -1.34 -3.30 -16.20
CA ALA A 266 -0.32 -2.33 -16.65
C ALA A 266 -0.63 -1.64 -18.00
N HIS A 267 -1.53 -2.19 -18.84
CA HIS A 267 -1.87 -1.68 -20.17
C HIS A 267 -3.38 -1.50 -20.37
N GLU A 268 -4.20 -1.91 -19.42
CA GLU A 268 -5.66 -1.86 -19.48
C GLU A 268 -6.19 -1.18 -18.22
N PRO A 269 -6.30 0.16 -18.20
CA PRO A 269 -6.61 0.91 -16.96
C PRO A 269 -7.99 0.64 -16.37
N GLU A 270 -8.87 -0.05 -17.09
CA GLU A 270 -10.18 -0.49 -16.62
C GLU A 270 -10.18 -1.95 -16.13
N THR A 271 -9.03 -2.62 -16.14
CA THR A 271 -8.90 -4.00 -15.71
C THR A 271 -8.17 -4.06 -14.38
N ILE A 272 -8.78 -4.69 -13.39
CA ILE A 272 -8.20 -4.92 -12.07
C ILE A 272 -7.97 -6.41 -11.81
N PHE A 273 -7.04 -6.67 -10.91
CA PHE A 273 -6.78 -7.99 -10.35
C PHE A 273 -7.03 -7.95 -8.85
N VAL A 274 -7.80 -8.90 -8.35
CA VAL A 274 -8.05 -9.10 -6.94
C VAL A 274 -7.82 -10.55 -6.54
N VAL A 275 -7.51 -10.79 -5.28
CA VAL A 275 -7.37 -12.13 -4.70
C VAL A 275 -8.49 -12.30 -3.67
N PRO A 276 -9.65 -12.87 -4.05
CA PRO A 276 -10.72 -13.16 -3.13
C PRO A 276 -10.25 -14.13 -2.05
N ILE A 277 -10.42 -13.76 -0.80
CA ILE A 277 -10.06 -14.53 0.39
C ILE A 277 -11.36 -15.09 0.99
N LYS A 278 -11.30 -16.28 1.54
CA LYS A 278 -12.51 -16.99 2.02
C LYS A 278 -13.30 -16.20 3.04
N SER A 279 -12.61 -15.62 4.03
CA SER A 279 -13.23 -14.79 5.06
C SER A 279 -12.15 -13.99 5.83
N ASP A 280 -12.57 -13.14 6.73
CA ASP A 280 -11.73 -12.40 7.67
C ASP A 280 -11.08 -13.28 8.76
N SER A 281 -11.53 -14.51 8.91
CA SER A 281 -10.99 -15.50 9.85
C SER A 281 -10.20 -16.63 9.17
N GLU A 282 -10.45 -16.89 7.89
CA GLU A 282 -9.79 -17.93 7.09
C GLU A 282 -9.06 -17.31 5.91
N HIS A 283 -7.82 -16.84 6.14
CA HIS A 283 -7.01 -16.04 5.21
C HIS A 283 -6.33 -16.89 4.13
N TYR A 284 -7.09 -17.60 3.32
CA TYR A 284 -6.58 -18.27 2.12
C TYR A 284 -7.45 -17.98 0.89
N PRO A 285 -6.83 -17.90 -0.29
CA PRO A 285 -7.55 -17.57 -1.52
C PRO A 285 -8.63 -18.59 -1.83
N MET A 286 -9.80 -18.11 -2.26
CA MET A 286 -10.87 -18.97 -2.75
C MET A 286 -10.39 -19.73 -3.99
N ASP A 287 -10.48 -21.07 -3.93
CA ASP A 287 -10.04 -21.99 -5.00
C ASP A 287 -8.61 -21.75 -5.51
N GLY A 288 -7.77 -21.04 -4.74
CA GLY A 288 -6.40 -20.68 -5.14
C GLY A 288 -6.32 -19.79 -6.38
N LYS A 289 -7.34 -18.99 -6.66
CA LYS A 289 -7.45 -18.22 -7.90
C LYS A 289 -7.24 -16.72 -7.68
N LEU A 290 -6.56 -16.11 -8.63
CA LEU A 290 -6.57 -14.68 -8.88
C LEU A 290 -7.76 -14.34 -9.80
N VAL A 291 -8.54 -13.33 -9.47
CA VAL A 291 -9.64 -12.87 -10.32
C VAL A 291 -9.21 -11.62 -11.10
N ARG A 292 -9.43 -11.67 -12.42
CA ARG A 292 -9.34 -10.52 -13.31
C ARG A 292 -10.74 -9.99 -13.58
N GLN A 293 -10.97 -8.71 -13.35
CA GLN A 293 -12.23 -8.04 -13.61
C GLN A 293 -12.00 -6.86 -14.55
N ASN A 294 -12.77 -6.78 -15.63
CA ASN A 294 -12.79 -5.63 -16.53
C ASN A 294 -13.98 -4.74 -16.19
N LEU A 295 -13.71 -3.48 -15.85
CA LEU A 295 -14.71 -2.48 -15.46
C LEU A 295 -14.89 -1.40 -16.54
N ALA A 296 -14.61 -1.71 -17.80
CA ALA A 296 -14.85 -0.80 -18.92
C ALA A 296 -16.32 -0.39 -18.97
N ALA A 297 -16.55 0.85 -19.30
CA ALA A 297 -17.72 1.70 -19.16
C ALA A 297 -19.09 1.20 -19.66
N SER A 298 -19.55 0.07 -19.17
CA SER A 298 -20.96 -0.30 -19.24
C SER A 298 -21.33 -0.93 -17.89
N GLY A 299 -21.94 -0.14 -17.03
CA GLY A 299 -22.35 -0.56 -15.70
C GLY A 299 -22.79 -2.02 -15.64
N VAL A 300 -22.27 -2.74 -14.62
CA VAL A 300 -22.55 -4.13 -14.29
C VAL A 300 -21.74 -5.17 -15.08
N GLY A 301 -20.64 -5.60 -14.46
CA GLY A 301 -20.01 -6.90 -14.56
C GLY A 301 -20.13 -7.74 -15.83
N GLU A 302 -19.25 -7.52 -16.83
CA GLU A 302 -18.91 -8.61 -17.75
C GLU A 302 -17.83 -9.50 -17.12
N GLU A 303 -18.19 -10.76 -17.00
CA GLU A 303 -17.40 -11.95 -16.64
C GLU A 303 -16.09 -11.76 -15.84
N CYS A 304 -16.14 -12.04 -14.56
CA CYS A 304 -14.95 -12.41 -13.78
C CYS A 304 -14.27 -13.63 -14.44
N ARG A 305 -13.16 -13.43 -15.13
CA ARG A 305 -12.33 -14.55 -15.60
C ARG A 305 -11.31 -14.90 -14.52
N CYS A 306 -11.53 -16.02 -13.87
CA CYS A 306 -10.54 -16.59 -12.96
C CYS A 306 -9.30 -17.00 -13.76
N VAL A 307 -8.15 -16.41 -13.46
CA VAL A 307 -6.86 -16.89 -13.95
C VAL A 307 -6.33 -17.89 -12.93
N ALA A 308 -6.32 -19.16 -13.26
CA ALA A 308 -5.74 -20.18 -12.40
C ALA A 308 -4.22 -19.94 -12.28
N VAL A 309 -3.72 -19.72 -11.09
CA VAL A 309 -2.29 -19.81 -10.79
C VAL A 309 -2.02 -21.30 -10.57
N SER A 310 -1.44 -21.98 -11.56
CA SER A 310 -0.99 -23.36 -11.38
C SER A 310 0.10 -23.39 -10.31
N ARG A 311 -0.08 -24.24 -9.30
CA ARG A 311 1.03 -24.61 -8.40
C ARG A 311 2.03 -25.37 -9.25
N ALA A 312 3.26 -24.84 -9.36
CA ALA A 312 4.43 -25.61 -9.76
C ALA A 312 4.93 -26.41 -8.55
#